data_2dc1b4e0ba83d265e1dbf1ea4941c7e0
#
_entry.id   2dc1b4e0ba83d265e1dbf1ea4941c7e0
#
_cell.length_a   1.000
_cell.length_b   1.000
_cell.length_c   1.000
_cell.angle_alpha   90.00
_cell.angle_beta   90.00
_cell.angle_gamma   90.00
#
_symmetry.space_group_name_H-M   'P 1'
#
loop_
_entity.id
_entity.type
_entity.pdbx_description
1 polymer ?
#
loop_
_entity_poly.entity_id
_entity_poly.type
_entity_poly.pdbx_seq_one_letter_code
_entity_poly.pdbx_strand_id
1 'polypeptide(L)'
;MEQNKISRRNFLRVAGASATAAAMGGLAPAASAAGIKDLWSMDLQILATSDTHGKFDPWDYAANKADASGSVAQQATAIKENRTKTTLVVDAGDTIQANSAELFLNDDVHPMIAAQNAIGYDVYVTGNHEYNYGMATLEKVLSQQKAKVLTGNAYSPEGKPLADGYTIINKGGVKIGVIGMVTPNITRWDAKNLEGWTVTNPVDESRKIIDKIKDEVDVILGVMHMDTDNEYGVYGSGVTDLANACPEFDVIVAAHGHKSIPNMMINGVLVVENKNAGATVSDIHIYLQRDWTGKWKVKDRTSENLTIKDYAPDPELTALLAEYDQRAKDDAVTPIGQLVGGDLAPENEIDCLPQAMVQDTALLDFINEVQMYYTGAQVAATALTSMTSQMREGTIRKCDMASIYTYQNTLYKLQMNGLQLRKFMEWSAAFFKTWEPGDVTIAFDSSVRYYLYDAFEGVKYLSLIHI
;
A
#
# COMPACT_ATOMS: atom_id res chain seq x y z
N MET A 1 -33.89 11.69 26.96
CA MET A 1 -34.56 10.81 25.98
C MET A 1 -33.61 10.76 24.77
N GLU A 2 -32.70 9.80 24.78
CA GLU A 2 -31.79 9.55 23.66
C GLU A 2 -32.56 8.79 22.58
N GLN A 3 -32.59 9.38 21.38
CA GLN A 3 -33.14 8.71 20.21
C GLN A 3 -32.06 7.77 19.64
N ASN A 4 -32.22 6.46 19.81
CA ASN A 4 -31.46 5.43 19.11
C ASN A 4 -31.62 5.61 17.61
N LYS A 5 -30.60 6.16 16.96
CA LYS A 5 -30.48 6.20 15.49
C LYS A 5 -30.08 4.80 15.02
N ILE A 6 -31.01 4.02 14.53
CA ILE A 6 -30.75 2.78 13.82
C ILE A 6 -30.06 3.15 12.51
N SER A 7 -28.86 2.64 12.25
CA SER A 7 -28.13 2.90 10.99
C SER A 7 -28.91 2.30 9.80
N ARG A 8 -28.78 2.90 8.62
CA ARG A 8 -29.40 2.41 7.37
C ARG A 8 -29.06 0.93 7.10
N ARG A 9 -27.90 0.49 7.54
CA ARG A 9 -27.38 -0.89 7.42
C ARG A 9 -28.24 -1.89 8.25
N ASN A 10 -28.63 -1.53 9.46
CA ASN A 10 -29.48 -2.36 10.31
C ASN A 10 -30.94 -2.38 9.82
N PHE A 11 -31.40 -1.31 9.18
CA PHE A 11 -32.75 -1.27 8.61
C PHE A 11 -32.88 -2.22 7.40
N LEU A 12 -31.88 -2.29 6.53
CA LEU A 12 -31.87 -3.21 5.38
C LEU A 12 -31.74 -4.69 5.80
N ARG A 13 -30.99 -4.99 6.87
CA ARG A 13 -30.91 -6.34 7.43
C ARG A 13 -32.26 -6.84 7.97
N VAL A 14 -33.09 -5.96 8.53
CA VAL A 14 -34.44 -6.31 9.06
C VAL A 14 -35.48 -6.35 7.94
N ALA A 15 -35.35 -5.49 6.91
CA ALA A 15 -36.33 -5.44 5.80
C ALA A 15 -36.20 -6.62 4.81
N GLY A 16 -34.98 -7.17 4.64
CA GLY A 16 -34.73 -8.34 3.77
C GLY A 16 -35.33 -9.65 4.31
N ALA A 17 -35.53 -9.77 5.61
CA ALA A 17 -36.05 -10.98 6.23
C ALA A 17 -37.61 -11.10 6.17
N SER A 18 -38.34 -10.03 5.79
CA SER A 18 -39.79 -9.97 5.91
C SER A 18 -40.57 -10.20 4.60
N ALA A 19 -39.89 -10.33 3.45
CA ALA A 19 -40.57 -10.30 2.15
C ALA A 19 -40.94 -11.65 1.52
N THR A 20 -40.61 -12.80 2.13
CA THR A 20 -40.86 -14.14 1.54
C THR A 20 -41.81 -15.06 2.31
N ALA A 21 -42.53 -14.56 3.31
CA ALA A 21 -43.40 -15.39 4.17
C ALA A 21 -44.92 -15.32 3.88
N ALA A 22 -45.34 -14.79 2.72
CA ALA A 22 -46.76 -14.51 2.46
C ALA A 22 -47.44 -15.42 1.41
N ALA A 23 -46.96 -16.63 1.18
CA ALA A 23 -47.63 -17.57 0.29
C ALA A 23 -47.41 -19.03 0.71
N MET A 24 -48.08 -19.48 1.77
CA MET A 24 -48.63 -20.84 1.97
C MET A 24 -49.21 -20.92 3.37
N GLY A 25 -50.55 -21.12 3.47
CA GLY A 25 -51.25 -21.26 4.73
C GLY A 25 -50.91 -22.58 5.43
N GLY A 26 -50.41 -22.47 6.65
CA GLY A 26 -50.15 -23.59 7.55
C GLY A 26 -49.49 -23.05 8.83
N LEU A 27 -50.19 -23.13 9.96
CA LEU A 27 -49.72 -22.74 11.28
C LEU A 27 -48.55 -23.64 11.73
N ALA A 28 -47.33 -23.15 11.56
CA ALA A 28 -46.15 -23.62 12.30
C ALA A 28 -45.51 -22.41 12.99
N PRO A 29 -44.95 -22.53 14.20
CA PRO A 29 -44.46 -21.38 14.96
C PRO A 29 -43.26 -20.74 14.21
N ALA A 30 -43.33 -19.43 13.97
CA ALA A 30 -42.38 -18.63 13.23
C ALA A 30 -40.91 -18.68 13.77
N ALA A 31 -40.70 -19.23 14.96
CA ALA A 31 -39.41 -19.40 15.59
C ALA A 31 -38.57 -20.54 14.99
N SER A 32 -39.13 -21.50 14.26
CA SER A 32 -38.38 -22.63 13.72
C SER A 32 -37.80 -22.38 12.33
N ALA A 33 -38.37 -21.46 11.56
CA ALA A 33 -37.92 -21.18 10.19
C ALA A 33 -36.72 -20.26 10.14
N ALA A 34 -36.57 -19.33 11.08
CA ALA A 34 -35.39 -18.48 11.20
C ALA A 34 -34.15 -19.29 11.62
N GLY A 35 -34.28 -20.17 12.63
CA GLY A 35 -33.16 -20.98 13.12
C GLY A 35 -32.64 -22.03 12.11
N ILE A 36 -33.49 -22.50 11.17
CA ILE A 36 -33.04 -23.45 10.15
C ILE A 36 -32.30 -22.74 8.99
N LYS A 37 -32.68 -21.53 8.64
CA LYS A 37 -31.97 -20.74 7.64
C LYS A 37 -30.57 -20.36 8.10
N ASP A 38 -30.37 -20.01 9.38
CA ASP A 38 -29.07 -19.61 9.94
C ASP A 38 -28.06 -20.77 10.03
N LEU A 39 -28.55 -22.02 10.10
CA LEU A 39 -27.69 -23.23 10.10
C LEU A 39 -27.09 -23.56 8.73
N TRP A 40 -27.60 -22.94 7.65
CA TRP A 40 -27.26 -23.27 6.26
C TRP A 40 -26.61 -22.11 5.49
N SER A 41 -26.47 -20.95 6.11
CA SER A 41 -25.86 -19.77 5.52
C SER A 41 -24.81 -19.16 6.46
N MET A 42 -23.78 -18.57 5.88
CA MET A 42 -22.72 -17.85 6.59
C MET A 42 -22.29 -16.62 5.80
N ASP A 43 -22.04 -15.55 6.53
CA ASP A 43 -21.32 -14.38 6.08
C ASP A 43 -19.88 -14.48 6.62
N LEU A 44 -18.92 -14.80 5.75
CA LEU A 44 -17.51 -14.81 6.03
C LEU A 44 -16.96 -13.42 5.73
N GLN A 45 -16.39 -12.77 6.73
CA GLN A 45 -15.79 -11.45 6.59
C GLN A 45 -14.27 -11.54 6.49
N ILE A 46 -13.69 -10.74 5.59
CA ILE A 46 -12.25 -10.52 5.49
C ILE A 46 -12.00 -9.02 5.64
N LEU A 47 -11.16 -8.64 6.61
CA LEU A 47 -10.64 -7.28 6.73
C LEU A 47 -9.19 -7.30 6.25
N ALA A 48 -8.90 -6.51 5.21
CA ALA A 48 -7.60 -6.52 4.57
C ALA A 48 -6.95 -5.13 4.60
N THR A 49 -5.63 -5.11 4.85
CA THR A 49 -4.76 -3.93 4.79
C THR A 49 -3.57 -4.20 3.87
N SER A 50 -2.90 -3.14 3.44
CA SER A 50 -1.64 -3.18 2.70
C SER A 50 -0.95 -1.82 2.71
N ASP A 51 0.30 -1.76 2.28
CA ASP A 51 1.03 -0.54 1.94
C ASP A 51 0.98 0.53 3.05
N THR A 52 1.11 0.09 4.30
CA THR A 52 1.03 0.99 5.46
C THR A 52 2.25 1.87 5.61
N HIS A 53 3.40 1.46 5.05
CA HIS A 53 4.62 2.24 4.92
C HIS A 53 5.01 2.97 6.21
N GLY A 54 5.16 2.20 7.29
CA GLY A 54 5.65 2.70 8.57
C GLY A 54 4.73 3.66 9.31
N LYS A 55 3.52 3.90 8.83
CA LYS A 55 2.61 4.88 9.43
C LYS A 55 1.82 4.26 10.59
N PHE A 56 2.50 4.03 11.72
CA PHE A 56 1.89 3.37 12.87
C PHE A 56 0.94 4.28 13.67
N ASP A 57 1.20 5.60 13.72
CA ASP A 57 0.35 6.60 14.39
C ASP A 57 -0.08 7.70 13.39
N PRO A 58 -1.10 8.54 13.66
CA PRO A 58 -1.54 9.63 12.76
C PRO A 58 -0.52 10.79 12.73
N TRP A 59 0.70 10.47 12.33
CA TRP A 59 1.83 11.38 12.26
C TRP A 59 2.69 11.06 11.03
N ASP A 60 3.06 12.09 10.28
CA ASP A 60 4.09 12.03 9.26
C ASP A 60 5.44 12.30 9.93
N TYR A 61 6.19 11.25 10.28
CA TYR A 61 7.48 11.38 10.97
C TYR A 61 8.54 12.00 10.07
N ALA A 62 8.51 11.72 8.78
CA ALA A 62 9.45 12.30 7.84
C ALA A 62 9.32 13.83 7.78
N ALA A 63 8.10 14.35 7.70
CA ALA A 63 7.83 15.78 7.70
C ALA A 63 7.63 16.36 9.12
N ASN A 64 7.65 15.52 10.15
CA ASN A 64 7.43 15.85 11.56
C ASN A 64 6.16 16.69 11.80
N LYS A 65 5.04 16.21 11.29
CA LYS A 65 3.75 16.89 11.42
C LYS A 65 2.59 15.91 11.60
N ALA A 66 1.50 16.39 12.23
CA ALA A 66 0.28 15.59 12.34
C ALA A 66 -0.30 15.27 10.96
N ASP A 67 -0.68 14.01 10.76
CA ASP A 67 -1.35 13.54 9.56
C ASP A 67 -2.35 12.43 9.87
N ALA A 68 -3.60 12.81 10.05
CA ALA A 68 -4.71 11.90 10.35
C ALA A 68 -5.37 11.30 9.09
N SER A 69 -4.73 11.36 7.93
CA SER A 69 -5.28 10.80 6.67
C SER A 69 -5.40 9.26 6.70
N GLY A 70 -4.65 8.61 7.59
CA GLY A 70 -4.61 7.18 7.84
C GLY A 70 -3.46 6.84 8.78
N SER A 71 -3.57 5.71 9.47
CA SER A 71 -2.51 5.10 10.28
C SER A 71 -2.94 3.72 10.76
N VAL A 72 -1.97 2.89 11.19
CA VAL A 72 -2.29 1.56 11.76
C VAL A 72 -3.07 1.70 13.06
N ALA A 73 -2.81 2.73 13.88
CA ALA A 73 -3.59 2.98 15.10
C ALA A 73 -5.07 3.31 14.80
N GLN A 74 -5.36 4.01 13.71
CA GLN A 74 -6.73 4.25 13.26
C GLN A 74 -7.35 3.00 12.60
N GLN A 75 -6.57 2.24 11.81
CA GLN A 75 -7.01 0.94 11.27
C GLN A 75 -7.38 -0.04 12.37
N ALA A 76 -6.68 -0.03 13.52
CA ALA A 76 -7.00 -0.86 14.67
C ALA A 76 -8.43 -0.60 15.18
N THR A 77 -8.83 0.66 15.30
CA THR A 77 -10.21 1.03 15.67
C THR A 77 -11.20 0.54 14.61
N ALA A 78 -10.93 0.79 13.33
CA ALA A 78 -11.81 0.36 12.25
C ALA A 78 -11.99 -1.17 12.23
N ILE A 79 -10.88 -1.92 12.38
CA ILE A 79 -10.90 -3.38 12.46
C ILE A 79 -11.70 -3.86 13.70
N LYS A 80 -11.46 -3.26 14.87
CA LYS A 80 -12.13 -3.61 16.13
C LYS A 80 -13.63 -3.38 16.07
N GLU A 81 -14.07 -2.26 15.47
CA GLU A 81 -15.49 -1.90 15.36
C GLU A 81 -16.26 -2.73 14.32
N ASN A 82 -15.58 -3.16 13.25
CA ASN A 82 -16.23 -3.90 12.15
C ASN A 82 -16.05 -5.43 12.25
N ARG A 83 -15.10 -5.92 13.08
CA ARG A 83 -14.82 -7.35 13.23
C ARG A 83 -16.03 -8.13 13.73
N THR A 84 -16.30 -9.26 13.10
CA THR A 84 -17.30 -10.26 13.50
C THR A 84 -16.64 -11.52 14.05
N LYS A 85 -17.43 -12.54 14.39
CA LYS A 85 -16.90 -13.86 14.82
C LYS A 85 -16.27 -14.67 13.68
N THR A 86 -16.58 -14.32 12.44
CA THR A 86 -16.13 -14.99 11.22
C THR A 86 -15.04 -14.21 10.49
N THR A 87 -14.55 -13.11 11.07
CA THR A 87 -13.55 -12.25 10.44
C THR A 87 -12.19 -12.92 10.35
N LEU A 88 -11.60 -12.88 9.15
CA LEU A 88 -10.19 -13.11 8.88
C LEU A 88 -9.53 -11.74 8.66
N VAL A 89 -8.40 -11.48 9.31
CA VAL A 89 -7.65 -10.23 9.13
C VAL A 89 -6.34 -10.53 8.43
N VAL A 90 -6.10 -9.88 7.28
CA VAL A 90 -4.92 -10.12 6.44
C VAL A 90 -4.21 -8.82 6.10
N ASP A 91 -2.90 -8.89 5.91
CA ASP A 91 -2.06 -7.80 5.42
C ASP A 91 -1.29 -8.24 4.18
N ALA A 92 -1.28 -7.41 3.16
CA ALA A 92 -0.62 -7.70 1.89
C ALA A 92 0.75 -7.02 1.74
N GLY A 93 1.40 -6.60 2.84
CA GLY A 93 2.80 -6.18 2.86
C GLY A 93 3.05 -4.69 2.64
N ASP A 94 4.29 -4.34 2.42
CA ASP A 94 4.85 -2.97 2.41
C ASP A 94 4.58 -2.25 3.74
N THR A 95 5.10 -2.85 4.78
CA THR A 95 4.81 -2.45 6.17
C THR A 95 5.95 -1.68 6.81
N ILE A 96 7.21 -2.12 6.62
CA ILE A 96 8.35 -1.69 7.44
C ILE A 96 9.19 -0.56 6.84
N GLN A 97 8.85 -0.07 5.68
CA GLN A 97 9.58 0.98 4.94
C GLN A 97 8.83 2.31 5.01
N ALA A 98 9.57 3.40 4.90
CA ALA A 98 9.12 4.79 4.93
C ALA A 98 8.64 5.29 6.30
N ASN A 99 8.32 6.58 6.36
CA ASN A 99 7.83 7.29 7.55
C ASN A 99 8.69 7.05 8.80
N SER A 100 10.02 6.96 8.64
CA SER A 100 11.02 6.69 9.69
C SER A 100 10.92 5.29 10.33
N ALA A 101 10.19 4.35 9.74
CA ALA A 101 10.09 2.99 10.27
C ALA A 101 11.44 2.26 10.26
N GLU A 102 12.33 2.62 9.35
CA GLU A 102 13.70 2.07 9.24
C GLU A 102 14.54 2.27 10.52
N LEU A 103 14.21 3.27 11.32
CA LEU A 103 14.86 3.54 12.61
C LEU A 103 14.79 2.32 13.55
N PHE A 104 13.77 1.49 13.41
CA PHE A 104 13.45 0.38 14.31
C PHE A 104 13.83 -1.01 13.79
N LEU A 105 14.50 -1.12 12.63
CA LEU A 105 14.89 -2.41 12.04
C LEU A 105 15.79 -3.25 12.96
N ASN A 106 16.55 -2.60 13.84
CA ASN A 106 17.43 -3.26 14.79
C ASN A 106 16.81 -3.51 16.17
N ASP A 107 15.62 -3.00 16.43
CA ASP A 107 14.89 -3.22 17.68
C ASP A 107 14.49 -4.70 17.84
N ASP A 108 14.20 -5.11 19.06
CA ASP A 108 13.75 -6.47 19.35
C ASP A 108 12.40 -6.77 18.68
N VAL A 109 11.52 -5.77 18.64
CA VAL A 109 10.26 -5.82 17.90
C VAL A 109 10.08 -4.51 17.13
N HIS A 110 9.85 -4.62 15.84
CA HIS A 110 9.53 -3.47 14.99
C HIS A 110 8.13 -2.91 15.33
N PRO A 111 7.90 -1.58 15.43
CA PRO A 111 6.62 -1.00 15.86
C PRO A 111 5.44 -1.44 15.00
N MET A 112 5.61 -1.56 13.69
CA MET A 112 4.56 -2.02 12.79
C MET A 112 4.17 -3.47 13.09
N ILE A 113 5.15 -4.33 13.39
CA ILE A 113 4.90 -5.73 13.75
C ILE A 113 4.28 -5.83 15.15
N ALA A 114 4.72 -5.00 16.09
CA ALA A 114 4.09 -4.90 17.41
C ALA A 114 2.60 -4.52 17.28
N ALA A 115 2.29 -3.55 16.41
CA ALA A 115 0.93 -3.11 16.12
C ALA A 115 0.09 -4.23 15.49
N GLN A 116 0.57 -4.87 14.43
CA GLN A 116 -0.12 -5.99 13.78
C GLN A 116 -0.37 -7.16 14.74
N ASN A 117 0.62 -7.49 15.58
CA ASN A 117 0.50 -8.52 16.61
C ASN A 117 -0.55 -8.18 17.69
N ALA A 118 -0.71 -6.89 18.04
CA ALA A 118 -1.71 -6.41 19.00
C ALA A 118 -3.12 -6.41 18.39
N ILE A 119 -3.26 -6.01 17.13
CA ILE A 119 -4.54 -6.05 16.37
C ILE A 119 -4.99 -7.51 16.16
N GLY A 120 -4.04 -8.44 16.02
CA GLY A 120 -4.29 -9.86 15.82
C GLY A 120 -4.61 -10.19 14.37
N TYR A 121 -3.68 -9.90 13.49
CA TYR A 121 -3.71 -10.36 12.10
C TYR A 121 -3.60 -11.89 12.04
N ASP A 122 -4.33 -12.52 11.14
CA ASP A 122 -4.28 -13.97 10.90
C ASP A 122 -3.19 -14.33 9.87
N VAL A 123 -3.01 -13.48 8.82
CA VAL A 123 -2.05 -13.69 7.72
C VAL A 123 -1.33 -12.39 7.39
N TYR A 124 -0.04 -12.52 7.09
CA TYR A 124 0.83 -11.47 6.59
C TYR A 124 1.54 -11.95 5.33
N VAL A 125 1.56 -11.15 4.28
CA VAL A 125 2.30 -11.41 3.04
C VAL A 125 3.37 -10.35 2.87
N THR A 126 4.58 -10.72 2.42
CA THR A 126 5.64 -9.75 2.18
C THR A 126 5.34 -8.89 0.95
N GLY A 127 5.55 -7.58 1.06
CA GLY A 127 5.60 -6.68 -0.08
C GLY A 127 7.02 -6.55 -0.64
N ASN A 128 7.21 -5.65 -1.61
CA ASN A 128 8.53 -5.44 -2.20
C ASN A 128 9.45 -4.64 -1.26
N HIS A 129 8.91 -3.76 -0.46
CA HIS A 129 9.70 -2.94 0.45
C HIS A 129 10.24 -3.68 1.68
N GLU A 130 9.74 -4.86 1.98
CA GLU A 130 10.34 -5.74 3.00
C GLU A 130 11.74 -6.20 2.60
N TYR A 131 12.08 -6.24 1.31
CA TYR A 131 13.39 -6.68 0.80
C TYR A 131 14.46 -5.59 0.75
N ASN A 132 14.11 -4.32 0.96
CA ASN A 132 15.02 -3.18 0.82
C ASN A 132 16.22 -3.21 1.77
N TYR A 133 16.12 -3.92 2.88
CA TYR A 133 17.12 -3.92 3.96
C TYR A 133 17.95 -5.21 4.02
N GLY A 134 17.84 -6.05 3.00
CA GLY A 134 18.54 -7.32 2.87
C GLY A 134 17.86 -8.47 3.61
N MET A 135 18.18 -9.69 3.20
CA MET A 135 17.47 -10.91 3.62
C MET A 135 17.60 -11.18 5.12
N ALA A 136 18.75 -10.91 5.74
CA ALA A 136 18.92 -11.12 7.18
C ALA A 136 18.01 -10.21 8.03
N THR A 137 17.81 -8.96 7.60
CA THR A 137 16.87 -8.03 8.24
C THR A 137 15.44 -8.49 8.02
N LEU A 138 15.11 -8.91 6.81
CA LEU A 138 13.79 -9.44 6.49
C LEU A 138 13.45 -10.65 7.36
N GLU A 139 14.31 -11.66 7.43
CA GLU A 139 14.10 -12.86 8.26
C GLU A 139 13.92 -12.50 9.73
N LYS A 140 14.72 -11.55 10.25
CA LYS A 140 14.57 -11.04 11.63
C LYS A 140 13.17 -10.44 11.84
N VAL A 141 12.71 -9.58 10.95
CA VAL A 141 11.39 -8.93 11.08
C VAL A 141 10.27 -9.95 10.96
N LEU A 142 10.34 -10.86 9.97
CA LEU A 142 9.35 -11.93 9.81
C LEU A 142 9.26 -12.84 11.02
N SER A 143 10.38 -13.09 11.72
CA SER A 143 10.38 -13.92 12.95
C SER A 143 9.61 -13.29 14.11
N GLN A 144 9.35 -11.99 14.08
CA GLN A 144 8.57 -11.26 15.09
C GLN A 144 7.06 -11.37 14.87
N GLN A 145 6.61 -11.79 13.67
CA GLN A 145 5.21 -11.90 13.33
C GLN A 145 4.52 -13.05 14.07
N LYS A 146 3.35 -12.77 14.67
CA LYS A 146 2.43 -13.79 15.18
C LYS A 146 1.47 -14.29 14.10
N ALA A 147 1.17 -13.46 13.10
CA ALA A 147 0.41 -13.85 11.93
C ALA A 147 1.15 -14.93 11.14
N LYS A 148 0.41 -15.75 10.39
CA LYS A 148 1.00 -16.69 9.44
C LYS A 148 1.63 -15.93 8.29
N VAL A 149 2.95 -15.93 8.19
CA VAL A 149 3.69 -15.34 7.07
C VAL A 149 3.56 -16.22 5.84
N LEU A 150 3.23 -15.62 4.69
CA LEU A 150 3.17 -16.29 3.39
C LEU A 150 4.01 -15.52 2.36
N THR A 151 4.78 -16.27 1.56
CA THR A 151 5.51 -15.79 0.36
C THR A 151 5.84 -16.99 -0.53
N GLY A 152 4.91 -17.34 -1.40
CA GLY A 152 4.93 -18.62 -2.11
C GLY A 152 5.84 -18.70 -3.33
N ASN A 153 6.49 -17.59 -3.70
CA ASN A 153 7.27 -17.49 -4.92
C ASN A 153 8.70 -16.98 -4.75
N ALA A 154 9.19 -16.81 -3.52
CA ALA A 154 10.57 -16.41 -3.22
C ALA A 154 11.36 -17.58 -2.61
N TYR A 155 12.51 -17.92 -3.22
CA TYR A 155 13.32 -19.08 -2.87
C TYR A 155 14.78 -18.70 -2.66
N SER A 156 15.40 -19.24 -1.62
CA SER A 156 16.83 -19.08 -1.34
C SER A 156 17.71 -19.73 -2.40
N PRO A 157 19.03 -19.46 -2.39
CA PRO A 157 19.99 -20.12 -3.28
C PRO A 157 19.96 -21.65 -3.20
N GLU A 158 19.57 -22.22 -2.07
CA GLU A 158 19.42 -23.66 -1.83
C GLU A 158 18.05 -24.20 -2.27
N GLY A 159 17.18 -23.34 -2.82
CA GLY A 159 15.83 -23.69 -3.25
C GLY A 159 14.82 -23.83 -2.11
N LYS A 160 15.12 -23.30 -0.93
CA LYS A 160 14.17 -23.25 0.19
C LYS A 160 13.25 -22.03 0.04
N PRO A 161 11.92 -22.17 0.25
CA PRO A 161 11.03 -21.03 0.24
C PRO A 161 11.35 -20.09 1.42
N LEU A 162 11.18 -18.79 1.21
CA LEU A 162 11.30 -17.78 2.28
C LEU A 162 10.23 -18.01 3.37
N ALA A 163 9.02 -18.29 2.95
CA ALA A 163 7.90 -18.65 3.82
C ALA A 163 6.98 -19.64 3.08
N ASP A 164 5.95 -20.14 3.77
CA ASP A 164 4.95 -20.98 3.11
C ASP A 164 4.20 -20.21 2.03
N GLY A 165 3.80 -20.89 0.95
CA GLY A 165 3.03 -20.26 -0.14
C GLY A 165 1.54 -20.15 0.17
N TYR A 166 1.05 -20.92 1.14
CA TYR A 166 -0.36 -20.94 1.53
C TYR A 166 -0.57 -21.44 2.95
N THR A 167 -1.76 -21.19 3.47
CA THR A 167 -2.27 -21.79 4.71
C THR A 167 -3.76 -22.10 4.57
N ILE A 168 -4.27 -23.03 5.38
CA ILE A 168 -5.71 -23.30 5.48
C ILE A 168 -6.19 -22.88 6.87
N ILE A 169 -7.12 -21.95 6.91
CA ILE A 169 -7.69 -21.41 8.15
C ILE A 169 -9.17 -21.79 8.22
N ASN A 170 -9.63 -22.19 9.41
CA ASN A 170 -11.03 -22.48 9.65
C ASN A 170 -11.68 -21.32 10.43
N LYS A 171 -12.69 -20.68 9.84
CA LYS A 171 -13.51 -19.65 10.50
C LYS A 171 -14.97 -20.11 10.48
N GLY A 172 -15.51 -20.41 11.67
CA GLY A 172 -16.91 -20.82 11.80
C GLY A 172 -17.29 -22.12 11.05
N GLY A 173 -16.33 -23.00 10.76
CA GLY A 173 -16.55 -24.25 10.02
C GLY A 173 -16.42 -24.10 8.49
N VAL A 174 -15.98 -22.94 7.99
CA VAL A 174 -15.56 -22.72 6.61
C VAL A 174 -14.04 -22.84 6.54
N LYS A 175 -13.54 -23.66 5.63
CA LYS A 175 -12.11 -23.81 5.35
C LYS A 175 -11.68 -22.83 4.26
N ILE A 176 -10.78 -21.92 4.58
CA ILE A 176 -10.28 -20.88 3.69
C ILE A 176 -8.84 -21.23 3.33
N GLY A 177 -8.57 -21.49 2.06
CA GLY A 177 -7.21 -21.57 1.52
C GLY A 177 -6.72 -20.15 1.23
N VAL A 178 -5.72 -19.68 1.97
CA VAL A 178 -5.11 -18.38 1.76
C VAL A 178 -3.77 -18.57 1.06
N ILE A 179 -3.59 -17.96 -0.10
CA ILE A 179 -2.38 -18.02 -0.93
C ILE A 179 -1.73 -16.65 -0.92
N GLY A 180 -0.42 -16.57 -0.61
CA GLY A 180 0.35 -15.32 -0.55
C GLY A 180 1.48 -15.29 -1.56
N MET A 181 1.57 -14.21 -2.37
CA MET A 181 2.63 -14.01 -3.37
C MET A 181 3.11 -12.55 -3.38
N VAL A 182 4.35 -12.34 -3.78
CA VAL A 182 4.95 -11.03 -4.03
C VAL A 182 5.23 -10.84 -5.52
N THR A 183 5.23 -9.58 -6.01
CA THR A 183 5.58 -9.28 -7.39
C THR A 183 6.97 -9.82 -7.78
N PRO A 184 7.13 -10.44 -8.96
CA PRO A 184 8.45 -10.93 -9.39
C PRO A 184 9.43 -9.80 -9.68
N ASN A 185 8.95 -8.55 -9.81
CA ASN A 185 9.76 -7.37 -10.09
C ASN A 185 10.67 -6.93 -8.93
N ILE A 186 10.54 -7.52 -7.73
CA ILE A 186 11.48 -7.28 -6.62
C ILE A 186 12.93 -7.59 -7.03
N THR A 187 13.15 -8.56 -7.91
CA THR A 187 14.49 -8.87 -8.45
C THR A 187 15.07 -7.75 -9.32
N ARG A 188 14.23 -6.85 -9.81
CA ARG A 188 14.64 -5.67 -10.58
C ARG A 188 15.06 -4.53 -9.65
N TRP A 189 14.28 -4.31 -8.58
CA TRP A 189 14.49 -3.17 -7.67
C TRP A 189 15.52 -3.47 -6.60
N ASP A 190 15.55 -4.71 -6.09
CA ASP A 190 16.39 -5.16 -5.00
C ASP A 190 17.39 -6.26 -5.42
N ALA A 191 17.87 -6.23 -6.65
CA ALA A 191 18.78 -7.21 -7.22
C ALA A 191 19.99 -7.52 -6.31
N LYS A 192 20.55 -6.49 -5.65
CA LYS A 192 21.70 -6.64 -4.74
C LYS A 192 21.31 -7.38 -3.45
N ASN A 193 20.16 -7.07 -2.89
CA ASN A 193 19.66 -7.68 -1.66
C ASN A 193 19.18 -9.12 -1.87
N LEU A 194 18.80 -9.44 -3.12
CA LEU A 194 18.31 -10.73 -3.57
C LEU A 194 19.38 -11.53 -4.36
N GLU A 195 20.66 -11.22 -4.19
CA GLU A 195 21.72 -11.97 -4.88
C GLU A 195 21.64 -13.46 -4.55
N GLY A 196 21.52 -14.30 -5.60
CA GLY A 196 21.34 -15.75 -5.48
C GLY A 196 19.91 -16.21 -5.18
N TRP A 197 18.99 -15.33 -4.82
CA TRP A 197 17.57 -15.69 -4.63
C TRP A 197 16.83 -15.79 -5.97
N THR A 198 15.82 -16.63 -6.01
CA THR A 198 14.94 -16.79 -7.16
C THR A 198 13.52 -16.37 -6.78
N VAL A 199 12.91 -15.53 -7.61
CA VAL A 199 11.49 -15.19 -7.49
C VAL A 199 10.78 -15.72 -8.72
N THR A 200 9.89 -16.70 -8.51
CA THR A 200 9.18 -17.38 -9.59
C THR A 200 7.90 -16.66 -9.98
N ASN A 201 7.30 -17.09 -11.10
CA ASN A 201 6.07 -16.48 -11.60
C ASN A 201 4.89 -16.77 -10.65
N PRO A 202 4.19 -15.76 -10.12
CA PRO A 202 3.07 -15.92 -9.19
C PRO A 202 1.90 -16.73 -9.76
N VAL A 203 1.63 -16.64 -11.07
CA VAL A 203 0.57 -17.43 -11.73
C VAL A 203 0.88 -18.93 -11.66
N ASP A 204 2.11 -19.32 -11.99
CA ASP A 204 2.52 -20.72 -11.99
C ASP A 204 2.50 -21.31 -10.57
N GLU A 205 2.98 -20.55 -9.58
CA GLU A 205 2.96 -20.99 -8.18
C GLU A 205 1.55 -21.05 -7.62
N SER A 206 0.71 -20.05 -7.90
CA SER A 206 -0.70 -20.08 -7.50
C SER A 206 -1.43 -21.28 -8.09
N ARG A 207 -1.21 -21.60 -9.37
CA ARG A 207 -1.82 -22.77 -10.03
C ARG A 207 -1.44 -24.07 -9.34
N LYS A 208 -0.14 -24.27 -9.03
CA LYS A 208 0.34 -25.45 -8.29
C LYS A 208 -0.33 -25.60 -6.92
N ILE A 209 -0.46 -24.48 -6.20
CA ILE A 209 -1.09 -24.48 -4.88
C ILE A 209 -2.59 -24.77 -5.00
N ILE A 210 -3.31 -24.10 -5.90
CA ILE A 210 -4.74 -24.30 -6.14
C ILE A 210 -5.02 -25.76 -6.47
N ASP A 211 -4.27 -26.37 -7.37
CA ASP A 211 -4.46 -27.78 -7.73
C ASP A 211 -4.26 -28.74 -6.56
N LYS A 212 -3.45 -28.33 -5.56
CA LYS A 212 -3.24 -29.10 -4.35
C LYS A 212 -4.40 -28.96 -3.34
N ILE A 213 -4.96 -27.73 -3.17
CA ILE A 213 -5.86 -27.45 -2.06
C ILE A 213 -7.34 -27.32 -2.44
N LYS A 214 -7.70 -27.14 -3.71
CA LYS A 214 -9.07 -26.81 -4.17
C LYS A 214 -10.15 -27.80 -3.71
N ASP A 215 -9.80 -29.06 -3.49
CA ASP A 215 -10.75 -30.08 -3.02
C ASP A 215 -10.83 -30.16 -1.47
N GLU A 216 -9.92 -29.48 -0.77
CA GLU A 216 -9.80 -29.48 0.70
C GLU A 216 -10.42 -28.24 1.35
N VAL A 217 -10.70 -27.17 0.56
CA VAL A 217 -11.16 -25.87 1.04
C VAL A 217 -12.52 -25.50 0.46
N ASP A 218 -13.21 -24.59 1.12
CA ASP A 218 -14.51 -24.05 0.73
C ASP A 218 -14.39 -22.71 0.00
N VAL A 219 -13.32 -21.94 0.30
CA VAL A 219 -13.01 -20.59 -0.24
C VAL A 219 -11.52 -20.52 -0.54
N ILE A 220 -11.16 -19.90 -1.66
CA ILE A 220 -9.77 -19.58 -2.02
C ILE A 220 -9.57 -18.07 -2.04
N LEU A 221 -8.73 -17.58 -1.13
CA LEU A 221 -8.34 -16.19 -1.00
C LEU A 221 -6.90 -15.99 -1.49
N GLY A 222 -6.70 -15.08 -2.44
CA GLY A 222 -5.39 -14.55 -2.79
C GLY A 222 -5.07 -13.31 -1.96
N VAL A 223 -3.88 -13.26 -1.36
CA VAL A 223 -3.30 -12.06 -0.77
C VAL A 223 -2.01 -11.79 -1.52
N MET A 224 -2.05 -10.82 -2.43
CA MET A 224 -1.06 -10.67 -3.49
C MET A 224 -0.45 -9.27 -3.43
N HIS A 225 0.84 -9.18 -3.10
CA HIS A 225 1.52 -7.90 -3.20
C HIS A 225 1.92 -7.61 -4.64
N MET A 226 0.93 -7.20 -5.42
CA MET A 226 1.03 -6.83 -6.85
C MET A 226 -0.10 -5.88 -7.21
N ASP A 227 0.18 -4.95 -8.13
CA ASP A 227 -0.84 -4.06 -8.71
C ASP A 227 -1.89 -4.85 -9.52
N THR A 228 -2.95 -4.18 -9.90
CA THR A 228 -3.99 -4.73 -10.80
C THR A 228 -3.43 -5.06 -12.16
N ASP A 229 -2.63 -4.18 -12.76
CA ASP A 229 -2.02 -4.36 -14.07
C ASP A 229 -0.59 -4.90 -13.94
N ASN A 230 -0.12 -5.63 -14.96
CA ASN A 230 1.27 -6.06 -14.95
C ASN A 230 2.22 -4.90 -15.24
N GLU A 231 3.39 -4.96 -14.62
CA GLU A 231 4.42 -3.94 -14.73
C GLU A 231 5.53 -4.41 -15.68
N TYR A 232 6.11 -3.45 -16.42
CA TYR A 232 7.20 -3.67 -17.37
C TYR A 232 6.92 -4.75 -18.43
N GLY A 233 5.64 -5.08 -18.68
CA GLY A 233 5.24 -6.15 -19.59
C GLY A 233 5.59 -7.56 -19.09
N VAL A 234 5.80 -7.73 -17.79
CA VAL A 234 6.10 -9.04 -17.17
C VAL A 234 4.80 -9.75 -16.85
N TYR A 235 4.49 -10.82 -17.57
CA TYR A 235 3.31 -11.64 -17.29
C TYR A 235 3.35 -12.23 -15.87
N GLY A 236 2.23 -12.10 -15.16
CA GLY A 236 2.08 -12.56 -13.78
C GLY A 236 2.59 -11.57 -12.73
N SER A 237 3.00 -10.35 -13.12
CA SER A 237 3.33 -9.28 -12.17
C SER A 237 2.14 -8.43 -11.74
N GLY A 238 0.95 -8.68 -12.29
CA GLY A 238 -0.31 -8.04 -11.91
C GLY A 238 -1.40 -9.07 -11.63
N VAL A 239 -2.33 -8.73 -10.72
CA VAL A 239 -3.39 -9.65 -10.30
C VAL A 239 -4.42 -9.92 -11.40
N THR A 240 -4.50 -9.09 -12.44
CA THR A 240 -5.32 -9.35 -13.63
C THR A 240 -4.90 -10.65 -14.32
N ASP A 241 -3.60 -10.89 -14.45
CA ASP A 241 -3.09 -12.14 -15.01
C ASP A 241 -3.46 -13.36 -14.14
N LEU A 242 -3.35 -13.20 -12.79
CA LEU A 242 -3.73 -14.25 -11.85
C LEU A 242 -5.23 -14.56 -11.93
N ALA A 243 -6.10 -13.56 -11.89
CA ALA A 243 -7.54 -13.75 -11.95
C ALA A 243 -7.98 -14.42 -13.26
N ASN A 244 -7.34 -14.07 -14.38
CA ASN A 244 -7.62 -14.69 -15.68
C ASN A 244 -7.12 -16.13 -15.76
N ALA A 245 -5.95 -16.43 -15.19
CA ALA A 245 -5.34 -17.76 -15.23
C ALA A 245 -5.90 -18.71 -14.15
N CYS A 246 -6.35 -18.16 -13.02
CA CYS A 246 -6.79 -18.90 -11.84
C CYS A 246 -8.19 -18.45 -11.37
N PRO A 247 -9.26 -18.71 -12.16
CA PRO A 247 -10.62 -18.29 -11.83
C PRO A 247 -11.22 -19.01 -10.60
N GLU A 248 -10.47 -19.93 -10.00
CA GLU A 248 -10.83 -20.59 -8.74
C GLU A 248 -10.66 -19.70 -7.51
N PHE A 249 -9.95 -18.58 -7.63
CA PHE A 249 -9.95 -17.59 -6.58
C PHE A 249 -11.36 -17.01 -6.38
N ASP A 250 -11.81 -16.99 -5.16
CA ASP A 250 -13.05 -16.27 -4.80
C ASP A 250 -12.79 -14.78 -4.66
N VAL A 251 -11.69 -14.42 -4.02
CA VAL A 251 -11.26 -13.05 -3.79
C VAL A 251 -9.74 -12.94 -3.95
N ILE A 252 -9.27 -11.84 -4.51
CA ILE A 252 -7.87 -11.42 -4.47
C ILE A 252 -7.78 -10.06 -3.81
N VAL A 253 -7.01 -9.97 -2.73
CA VAL A 253 -6.52 -8.72 -2.16
C VAL A 253 -5.23 -8.36 -2.88
N ALA A 254 -5.28 -7.33 -3.71
CA ALA A 254 -4.15 -6.72 -4.39
C ALA A 254 -3.51 -5.63 -3.52
N ALA A 255 -2.30 -5.21 -3.87
CA ALA A 255 -1.52 -4.20 -3.17
C ALA A 255 -0.52 -3.52 -4.12
N HIS A 256 0.48 -2.79 -3.62
CA HIS A 256 1.58 -2.23 -4.41
C HIS A 256 1.20 -1.03 -5.31
N GLY A 257 0.04 -1.06 -5.97
CA GLY A 257 -0.40 0.01 -6.86
C GLY A 257 -0.89 1.27 -6.14
N HIS A 258 -1.09 1.18 -4.81
CA HIS A 258 -1.61 2.26 -3.96
C HIS A 258 -2.97 2.80 -4.41
N LYS A 259 -3.74 1.99 -5.11
CA LYS A 259 -5.07 2.35 -5.65
C LYS A 259 -6.14 2.02 -4.61
N SER A 260 -7.19 2.83 -4.54
CA SER A 260 -8.37 2.45 -3.77
C SER A 260 -9.36 1.75 -4.70
N ILE A 261 -9.30 0.42 -4.75
CA ILE A 261 -10.22 -0.41 -5.55
C ILE A 261 -11.12 -1.16 -4.59
N PRO A 262 -12.34 -0.65 -4.34
CA PRO A 262 -13.24 -1.28 -3.37
C PRO A 262 -13.90 -2.54 -3.92
N ASN A 263 -14.06 -2.66 -5.26
CA ASN A 263 -14.79 -3.74 -5.89
C ASN A 263 -14.50 -3.77 -7.40
N MET A 264 -13.76 -4.77 -7.84
CA MET A 264 -13.50 -5.02 -9.27
C MET A 264 -13.69 -6.49 -9.56
N MET A 265 -14.48 -6.83 -10.58
CA MET A 265 -14.65 -8.21 -11.01
C MET A 265 -13.78 -8.50 -12.23
N ILE A 266 -12.89 -9.48 -12.12
CA ILE A 266 -12.03 -9.95 -13.21
C ILE A 266 -12.25 -11.45 -13.38
N ASN A 267 -12.77 -11.89 -14.51
CA ASN A 267 -13.05 -13.30 -14.83
C ASN A 267 -13.77 -14.07 -13.69
N GLY A 268 -14.71 -13.41 -13.01
CA GLY A 268 -15.49 -14.00 -11.91
C GLY A 268 -14.79 -13.94 -10.53
N VAL A 269 -13.59 -13.40 -10.45
CA VAL A 269 -12.84 -13.17 -9.21
C VAL A 269 -13.09 -11.76 -8.70
N LEU A 270 -13.43 -11.59 -7.43
CA LEU A 270 -13.52 -10.28 -6.79
C LEU A 270 -12.10 -9.80 -6.44
N VAL A 271 -11.70 -8.65 -6.98
CA VAL A 271 -10.41 -8.00 -6.70
C VAL A 271 -10.65 -6.73 -5.91
N VAL A 272 -9.89 -6.53 -4.83
CA VAL A 272 -9.88 -5.33 -4.01
C VAL A 272 -8.44 -4.85 -3.83
N GLU A 273 -8.25 -3.53 -3.65
CA GLU A 273 -6.95 -2.95 -3.34
C GLU A 273 -7.11 -1.78 -2.37
N ASN A 274 -6.18 -1.66 -1.43
CA ASN A 274 -6.15 -0.58 -0.46
C ASN A 274 -5.32 0.60 -0.95
N LYS A 275 -5.74 1.80 -0.55
CA LYS A 275 -4.89 2.97 -0.64
C LYS A 275 -3.81 2.91 0.44
N ASN A 276 -2.59 3.35 0.08
CA ASN A 276 -1.41 3.32 0.95
C ASN A 276 -1.51 4.19 2.23
N ALA A 277 -0.48 4.15 3.04
CA ALA A 277 -0.30 4.94 4.27
C ALA A 277 -1.44 4.77 5.29
N GLY A 278 -2.01 3.56 5.33
CA GLY A 278 -3.09 3.22 6.25
C GLY A 278 -4.42 3.94 5.97
N ALA A 279 -4.60 4.52 4.77
CA ALA A 279 -5.77 5.36 4.45
C ALA A 279 -7.07 4.57 4.28
N THR A 280 -7.00 3.27 3.97
CA THR A 280 -8.19 2.41 3.84
C THR A 280 -8.01 1.05 4.52
N VAL A 281 -9.12 0.38 4.78
CA VAL A 281 -9.23 -1.05 5.12
C VAL A 281 -10.31 -1.62 4.21
N SER A 282 -10.00 -2.68 3.46
CA SER A 282 -11.03 -3.38 2.68
C SER A 282 -11.89 -4.26 3.60
N ASP A 283 -13.19 -4.04 3.60
CA ASP A 283 -14.20 -4.86 4.29
C ASP A 283 -14.92 -5.73 3.25
N ILE A 284 -14.60 -7.01 3.24
CA ILE A 284 -15.01 -7.98 2.23
C ILE A 284 -15.95 -9.00 2.87
N HIS A 285 -17.08 -9.26 2.23
CA HIS A 285 -18.06 -10.24 2.66
C HIS A 285 -18.23 -11.33 1.61
N ILE A 286 -18.07 -12.58 2.03
CA ILE A 286 -18.33 -13.76 1.19
C ILE A 286 -19.56 -14.48 1.79
N TYR A 287 -20.66 -14.44 1.05
CA TYR A 287 -21.89 -15.10 1.44
C TYR A 287 -21.89 -16.56 0.99
N LEU A 288 -21.93 -17.47 1.98
CA LEU A 288 -21.89 -18.90 1.74
C LEU A 288 -23.20 -19.56 2.13
N GLN A 289 -23.49 -20.63 1.44
CA GLN A 289 -24.61 -21.52 1.77
C GLN A 289 -24.15 -22.97 1.71
N ARG A 290 -24.55 -23.78 2.71
CA ARG A 290 -24.34 -25.23 2.65
C ARG A 290 -25.28 -25.90 1.66
N ASP A 291 -24.76 -26.80 0.85
CA ASP A 291 -25.57 -27.69 0.07
C ASP A 291 -26.07 -28.89 0.92
N TRP A 292 -26.89 -29.75 0.33
CA TRP A 292 -27.44 -30.92 0.99
C TRP A 292 -26.39 -31.96 1.41
N THR A 293 -25.16 -31.88 0.85
CA THR A 293 -24.03 -32.74 1.25
C THR A 293 -23.26 -32.17 2.44
N GLY A 294 -23.58 -30.97 2.88
CA GLY A 294 -22.92 -30.26 3.95
C GLY A 294 -21.71 -29.41 3.47
N LYS A 295 -21.44 -29.35 2.16
CA LYS A 295 -20.38 -28.51 1.59
C LYS A 295 -20.82 -27.05 1.49
N TRP A 296 -19.92 -26.14 1.81
CA TRP A 296 -20.13 -24.71 1.61
C TRP A 296 -19.99 -24.35 0.12
N LYS A 297 -20.82 -23.44 -0.33
CA LYS A 297 -20.80 -22.87 -1.68
C LYS A 297 -20.87 -21.36 -1.59
N VAL A 298 -19.97 -20.66 -2.22
CA VAL A 298 -20.02 -19.22 -2.37
C VAL A 298 -21.22 -18.83 -3.24
N LYS A 299 -22.06 -17.95 -2.75
CA LYS A 299 -23.26 -17.44 -3.42
C LYS A 299 -23.09 -16.03 -3.94
N ASP A 300 -22.41 -15.19 -3.16
CA ASP A 300 -22.19 -13.80 -3.51
C ASP A 300 -20.95 -13.28 -2.80
N ARG A 301 -20.40 -12.18 -3.30
CA ARG A 301 -19.27 -11.46 -2.72
C ARG A 301 -19.52 -9.97 -2.84
N THR A 302 -19.27 -9.24 -1.77
CA THR A 302 -19.35 -7.78 -1.75
C THR A 302 -18.14 -7.22 -1.02
N SER A 303 -17.76 -6.00 -1.35
CA SER A 303 -16.66 -5.32 -0.65
C SER A 303 -16.81 -3.81 -0.71
N GLU A 304 -16.24 -3.16 0.28
CA GLU A 304 -16.06 -1.71 0.34
C GLU A 304 -14.71 -1.37 0.96
N ASN A 305 -14.16 -0.20 0.65
CA ASN A 305 -12.99 0.33 1.34
C ASN A 305 -13.45 1.31 2.42
N LEU A 306 -13.21 0.96 3.69
CA LEU A 306 -13.46 1.84 4.82
C LEU A 306 -12.45 2.99 4.78
N THR A 307 -12.91 4.23 4.89
CA THR A 307 -12.05 5.41 4.91
C THR A 307 -11.53 5.66 6.32
N ILE A 308 -10.24 5.51 6.54
CA ILE A 308 -9.65 5.44 7.89
C ILE A 308 -9.52 6.79 8.59
N LYS A 309 -9.41 7.91 7.87
CA LYS A 309 -9.41 9.26 8.48
C LYS A 309 -10.64 9.55 9.36
N ASP A 310 -11.72 8.79 9.20
CA ASP A 310 -12.97 8.97 9.96
C ASP A 310 -12.96 8.22 11.32
N TYR A 311 -11.90 7.45 11.60
CA TYR A 311 -11.71 6.71 12.85
C TYR A 311 -10.67 7.38 13.73
N ALA A 312 -10.94 7.40 15.05
CA ALA A 312 -9.93 7.81 16.03
C ALA A 312 -8.87 6.71 16.19
N PRO A 313 -7.61 7.06 16.54
CA PRO A 313 -6.60 6.07 16.90
C PRO A 313 -7.06 5.20 18.08
N ASP A 314 -6.74 3.90 18.06
CA ASP A 314 -7.02 3.00 19.18
C ASP A 314 -6.11 3.37 20.37
N PRO A 315 -6.67 3.72 21.54
CA PRO A 315 -5.88 4.23 22.66
C PRO A 315 -4.95 3.16 23.27
N GLU A 316 -5.30 1.88 23.20
CA GLU A 316 -4.46 0.80 23.72
C GLU A 316 -3.24 0.62 22.80
N LEU A 317 -3.45 0.70 21.49
CA LEU A 317 -2.37 0.61 20.51
C LEU A 317 -1.46 1.85 20.53
N THR A 318 -2.02 3.05 20.61
CA THR A 318 -1.25 4.29 20.77
C THR A 318 -0.38 4.24 22.03
N ALA A 319 -0.91 3.75 23.15
CA ALA A 319 -0.13 3.58 24.37
C ALA A 319 1.01 2.53 24.23
N LEU A 320 0.77 1.44 23.51
CA LEU A 320 1.79 0.44 23.20
C LEU A 320 2.94 1.02 22.36
N LEU A 321 2.63 1.92 21.44
CA LEU A 321 3.57 2.49 20.48
C LEU A 321 4.21 3.81 20.93
N ALA A 322 3.84 4.35 22.10
CA ALA A 322 4.23 5.68 22.56
C ALA A 322 5.75 5.91 22.61
N GLU A 323 6.55 4.91 23.00
CA GLU A 323 8.01 5.01 23.02
C GLU A 323 8.59 5.13 21.59
N TYR A 324 8.06 4.35 20.66
CA TYR A 324 8.47 4.41 19.24
C TYR A 324 8.08 5.76 18.61
N ASP A 325 6.87 6.25 18.91
CA ASP A 325 6.38 7.56 18.46
C ASP A 325 7.32 8.69 18.93
N GLN A 326 7.67 8.69 20.21
CA GLN A 326 8.58 9.71 20.74
C GLN A 326 9.97 9.62 20.11
N ARG A 327 10.53 8.41 19.97
CA ARG A 327 11.86 8.20 19.34
C ARG A 327 11.87 8.67 17.89
N ALA A 328 10.81 8.40 17.11
CA ALA A 328 10.71 8.85 15.73
C ALA A 328 10.60 10.37 15.62
N LYS A 329 9.83 11.02 16.49
CA LYS A 329 9.73 12.50 16.58
C LYS A 329 11.05 13.14 16.96
N ASP A 330 11.77 12.58 17.94
CA ASP A 330 13.08 13.07 18.39
C ASP A 330 14.13 12.93 17.28
N ASP A 331 14.11 11.80 16.56
CA ASP A 331 15.00 11.57 15.41
C ASP A 331 14.74 12.57 14.28
N ALA A 332 13.47 12.84 13.98
CA ALA A 332 13.07 13.77 12.92
C ALA A 332 13.61 15.20 13.13
N VAL A 333 13.69 15.67 14.38
CA VAL A 333 14.20 17.02 14.71
C VAL A 333 15.70 17.06 14.95
N THR A 334 16.43 15.96 14.78
CA THR A 334 17.89 15.91 14.95
C THR A 334 18.57 16.89 13.99
N PRO A 335 19.37 17.86 14.48
CA PRO A 335 20.13 18.77 13.63
C PRO A 335 21.18 18.03 12.82
N ILE A 336 21.24 18.29 11.51
CA ILE A 336 22.21 17.68 10.58
C ILE A 336 23.08 18.71 9.88
N GLY A 337 22.74 19.99 9.95
CA GLY A 337 23.49 21.05 9.29
C GLY A 337 22.98 22.45 9.63
N GLN A 338 23.57 23.43 8.96
CA GLN A 338 23.22 24.84 9.06
C GLN A 338 23.20 25.44 7.65
N LEU A 339 22.08 26.00 7.24
CA LEU A 339 21.97 26.81 6.02
C LEU A 339 22.23 28.28 6.36
N VAL A 340 23.14 28.91 5.61
CA VAL A 340 23.50 30.32 5.81
C VAL A 340 23.47 31.02 4.45
N GLY A 341 22.96 32.23 4.41
CA GLY A 341 22.97 33.07 3.20
C GLY A 341 21.64 33.19 2.49
N GLY A 342 20.57 32.72 3.12
CA GLY A 342 19.19 32.81 2.63
C GLY A 342 18.55 31.47 2.35
N ASP A 343 17.26 31.49 2.06
CA ASP A 343 16.46 30.34 1.68
C ASP A 343 16.88 29.78 0.32
N LEU A 344 16.85 28.46 0.12
CA LEU A 344 17.23 27.85 -1.15
C LEU A 344 16.18 28.04 -2.27
N ALA A 345 14.94 28.34 -1.93
CA ALA A 345 13.92 28.76 -2.89
C ALA A 345 13.14 29.96 -2.33
N PRO A 346 12.73 30.93 -3.18
CA PRO A 346 11.85 32.02 -2.74
C PRO A 346 10.46 31.50 -2.40
N GLU A 347 9.63 32.38 -1.81
CA GLU A 347 8.21 32.10 -1.58
C GLU A 347 7.48 31.82 -2.91
N ASN A 348 6.50 30.95 -2.86
CA ASN A 348 5.69 30.60 -4.04
C ASN A 348 4.85 31.80 -4.46
N GLU A 349 4.95 32.22 -5.70
CA GLU A 349 4.10 33.27 -6.30
C GLU A 349 2.70 32.76 -6.67
N ILE A 350 2.60 31.46 -6.91
CA ILE A 350 1.36 30.77 -7.28
C ILE A 350 1.04 29.75 -6.20
N ASP A 351 -0.15 29.82 -5.64
CA ASP A 351 -0.62 28.85 -4.65
C ASP A 351 -0.56 27.42 -5.21
N CYS A 352 -0.08 26.50 -4.38
CA CYS A 352 0.06 25.09 -4.72
C CYS A 352 1.06 24.76 -5.85
N LEU A 353 1.92 25.71 -6.27
CA LEU A 353 2.99 25.48 -7.25
C LEU A 353 4.32 25.97 -6.67
N PRO A 354 5.27 25.05 -6.35
CA PRO A 354 6.57 25.44 -5.82
C PRO A 354 7.31 26.38 -6.77
N GLN A 355 7.91 27.45 -6.25
CA GLN A 355 8.68 28.40 -7.06
C GLN A 355 9.83 27.72 -7.81
N ALA A 356 10.43 26.69 -7.22
CA ALA A 356 11.48 25.90 -7.85
C ALA A 356 11.02 25.08 -9.09
N MET A 357 9.71 24.97 -9.36
CA MET A 357 9.21 24.38 -10.60
C MET A 357 9.08 25.39 -11.74
N VAL A 358 9.01 26.69 -11.44
CA VAL A 358 8.74 27.74 -12.42
C VAL A 358 9.96 28.64 -12.70
N GLN A 359 10.97 28.55 -11.87
CA GLN A 359 12.24 29.25 -12.09
C GLN A 359 13.42 28.44 -11.56
N ASP A 360 14.60 28.78 -12.02
CA ASP A 360 15.87 28.29 -11.50
C ASP A 360 16.07 28.72 -10.06
N THR A 361 16.41 27.77 -9.16
CA THR A 361 16.55 28.02 -7.72
C THR A 361 17.71 27.24 -7.12
N ALA A 362 18.34 27.81 -6.11
CA ALA A 362 19.40 27.15 -5.34
C ALA A 362 18.95 25.80 -4.73
N LEU A 363 17.65 25.54 -4.58
CA LEU A 363 17.13 24.26 -4.09
C LEU A 363 17.40 23.13 -5.10
N LEU A 364 17.08 23.34 -6.38
CA LEU A 364 17.30 22.36 -7.43
C LEU A 364 18.80 22.23 -7.75
N ASP A 365 19.53 23.35 -7.76
CA ASP A 365 20.98 23.33 -7.91
C ASP A 365 21.65 22.49 -6.82
N PHE A 366 21.25 22.67 -5.55
CA PHE A 366 21.79 21.90 -4.42
C PHE A 366 21.53 20.40 -4.61
N ILE A 367 20.34 19.98 -4.98
CA ILE A 367 20.04 18.57 -5.20
C ILE A 367 20.88 18.01 -6.36
N ASN A 368 20.95 18.72 -7.47
CA ASN A 368 21.72 18.33 -8.65
C ASN A 368 23.23 18.29 -8.37
N GLU A 369 23.78 19.25 -7.62
CA GLU A 369 25.19 19.26 -7.22
C GLU A 369 25.53 18.05 -6.34
N VAL A 370 24.66 17.68 -5.40
CA VAL A 370 24.82 16.46 -4.58
C VAL A 370 24.86 15.23 -5.46
N GLN A 371 23.96 15.12 -6.44
CA GLN A 371 23.95 13.99 -7.39
C GLN A 371 25.22 13.95 -8.24
N MET A 372 25.69 15.08 -8.76
CA MET A 372 26.94 15.17 -9.53
C MET A 372 28.16 14.82 -8.66
N TYR A 373 28.18 15.26 -7.42
CA TYR A 373 29.26 14.95 -6.47
C TYR A 373 29.43 13.44 -6.28
N TYR A 374 28.35 12.73 -5.99
CA TYR A 374 28.39 11.29 -5.71
C TYR A 374 28.59 10.42 -6.97
N THR A 375 28.14 10.87 -8.13
CA THR A 375 28.26 10.11 -9.39
C THR A 375 29.48 10.48 -10.21
N GLY A 376 30.06 11.67 -10.01
CA GLY A 376 31.02 12.27 -10.93
C GLY A 376 30.43 12.49 -12.33
N ALA A 377 29.12 12.70 -12.45
CA ALA A 377 28.47 13.02 -13.71
C ALA A 377 28.77 14.49 -14.11
N GLN A 378 28.62 14.79 -15.40
CA GLN A 378 28.82 16.15 -15.94
C GLN A 378 27.51 16.95 -15.93
N VAL A 379 26.37 16.25 -15.87
CA VAL A 379 25.01 16.80 -15.89
C VAL A 379 24.21 16.00 -14.88
N ALA A 380 23.37 16.67 -14.12
CA ALA A 380 22.35 16.03 -13.29
C ALA A 380 20.95 16.51 -13.72
N ALA A 381 19.97 15.71 -13.38
CA ALA A 381 18.55 16.04 -13.56
C ALA A 381 17.77 15.58 -12.34
N THR A 382 16.92 16.43 -11.80
CA THR A 382 16.07 16.11 -10.66
C THR A 382 14.71 16.77 -10.75
N ALA A 383 13.70 16.08 -10.24
CA ALA A 383 12.39 16.66 -10.02
C ALA A 383 12.16 16.90 -8.52
N LEU A 384 11.23 17.78 -8.17
CA LEU A 384 10.74 17.89 -6.81
C LEU A 384 9.88 16.66 -6.46
N THR A 385 10.15 16.05 -5.32
CA THR A 385 9.38 14.90 -4.82
C THR A 385 8.14 15.32 -4.01
N SER A 386 8.06 16.60 -3.62
CA SER A 386 6.92 17.16 -2.90
C SER A 386 6.58 18.56 -3.41
N MET A 387 5.29 18.86 -3.49
CA MET A 387 4.78 20.20 -3.81
C MET A 387 5.05 21.24 -2.70
N THR A 388 5.54 20.80 -1.55
CA THR A 388 5.91 21.65 -0.41
C THR A 388 7.43 21.69 -0.19
N SER A 389 8.22 21.21 -1.16
CA SER A 389 9.68 21.20 -1.06
C SER A 389 10.23 22.62 -0.85
N GLN A 390 10.94 22.82 0.24
CA GLN A 390 11.54 24.08 0.62
C GLN A 390 12.68 23.83 1.63
N MET A 391 13.72 24.65 1.60
CA MET A 391 14.75 24.69 2.64
C MET A 391 15.05 26.13 3.03
N ARG A 392 14.81 26.44 4.29
CA ARG A 392 14.95 27.79 4.83
C ARG A 392 16.27 27.99 5.55
N GLU A 393 16.75 29.22 5.58
CA GLU A 393 17.92 29.62 6.35
C GLU A 393 17.76 29.25 7.81
N GLY A 394 18.82 28.70 8.40
CA GLY A 394 18.84 28.28 9.80
C GLY A 394 19.35 26.88 10.02
N THR A 395 18.97 26.28 11.14
CA THR A 395 19.32 24.89 11.46
C THR A 395 18.56 23.94 10.57
N ILE A 396 19.28 23.07 9.88
CA ILE A 396 18.72 21.99 9.07
C ILE A 396 18.58 20.74 9.92
N ARG A 397 17.39 20.16 9.94
CA ARG A 397 17.04 18.94 10.67
C ARG A 397 16.77 17.80 9.67
N LYS A 398 16.71 16.58 10.15
CA LYS A 398 16.38 15.41 9.30
C LYS A 398 15.04 15.59 8.57
N CYS A 399 14.00 16.07 9.25
CA CYS A 399 12.68 16.30 8.65
C CYS A 399 12.69 17.34 7.53
N ASP A 400 13.61 18.32 7.56
CA ASP A 400 13.74 19.31 6.49
C ASP A 400 14.24 18.63 5.20
N MET A 401 15.11 17.61 5.30
CA MET A 401 15.57 16.81 4.16
C MET A 401 14.44 15.97 3.56
N ALA A 402 13.57 15.40 4.41
CA ALA A 402 12.43 14.62 3.93
C ALA A 402 11.44 15.47 3.10
N SER A 403 11.40 16.79 3.32
CA SER A 403 10.57 17.71 2.52
C SER A 403 11.06 17.86 1.08
N ILE A 404 12.35 17.65 0.83
CA ILE A 404 12.98 17.78 -0.51
C ILE A 404 13.29 16.42 -1.15
N TYR A 405 13.46 15.36 -0.35
CA TYR A 405 13.71 14.00 -0.83
C TYR A 405 12.95 12.97 -0.01
N THR A 406 11.73 12.69 -0.43
CA THR A 406 10.75 11.90 0.34
C THR A 406 11.03 10.39 0.31
N TYR A 407 11.67 9.89 -0.77
CA TYR A 407 11.83 8.45 -1.00
C TYR A 407 13.30 8.04 -1.04
N GLN A 408 13.61 6.85 -0.53
CA GLN A 408 14.92 6.23 -0.69
C GLN A 408 15.04 5.65 -2.09
N ASN A 409 15.63 6.41 -3.02
CA ASN A 409 15.84 6.01 -4.40
C ASN A 409 17.30 5.71 -4.68
N THR A 410 17.54 4.83 -5.66
CA THR A 410 18.88 4.58 -6.17
C THR A 410 19.28 5.66 -7.16
N LEU A 411 20.48 6.20 -6.97
CA LEU A 411 21.06 7.18 -7.91
C LEU A 411 21.70 6.45 -9.11
N TYR A 412 21.25 6.78 -10.32
CA TYR A 412 21.75 6.20 -11.55
C TYR A 412 22.67 7.17 -12.29
N LYS A 413 23.78 6.64 -12.83
CA LYS A 413 24.63 7.34 -13.78
C LYS A 413 24.44 6.74 -15.17
N LEU A 414 24.00 7.56 -16.11
CA LEU A 414 23.70 7.16 -17.48
C LEU A 414 24.75 7.76 -18.43
N GLN A 415 25.10 7.04 -19.50
CA GLN A 415 25.88 7.55 -20.59
C GLN A 415 24.95 7.96 -21.73
N MET A 416 24.98 9.24 -22.11
CA MET A 416 24.16 9.81 -23.16
C MET A 416 24.98 10.62 -24.14
N ASN A 417 24.53 10.66 -25.41
CA ASN A 417 25.04 11.67 -26.37
C ASN A 417 24.15 12.93 -26.30
N GLY A 418 24.64 14.04 -26.89
CA GLY A 418 23.97 15.33 -26.83
C GLY A 418 22.54 15.32 -27.44
N LEU A 419 22.28 14.47 -28.44
CA LEU A 419 20.91 14.34 -29.01
C LEU A 419 19.95 13.65 -28.04
N GLN A 420 20.44 12.64 -27.33
CA GLN A 420 19.63 11.94 -26.30
C GLN A 420 19.34 12.86 -25.12
N LEU A 421 20.35 13.60 -24.64
CA LEU A 421 20.18 14.59 -23.59
C LEU A 421 19.17 15.66 -23.99
N ARG A 422 19.30 16.22 -25.19
CA ARG A 422 18.33 17.20 -25.71
C ARG A 422 16.91 16.65 -25.75
N LYS A 423 16.71 15.43 -26.24
CA LYS A 423 15.37 14.78 -26.25
C LYS A 423 14.82 14.59 -24.84
N PHE A 424 15.66 14.26 -23.86
CA PHE A 424 15.23 14.14 -22.47
C PHE A 424 14.80 15.51 -21.92
N MET A 425 15.56 16.56 -22.16
CA MET A 425 15.21 17.92 -21.73
C MET A 425 13.89 18.39 -22.39
N GLU A 426 13.71 18.15 -23.70
CA GLU A 426 12.47 18.49 -24.42
C GLU A 426 11.28 17.69 -23.89
N TRP A 427 11.46 16.41 -23.55
CA TRP A 427 10.42 15.59 -22.95
C TRP A 427 10.04 16.11 -21.55
N SER A 428 10.99 16.42 -20.70
CA SER A 428 10.76 17.00 -19.38
C SER A 428 10.02 18.34 -19.48
N ALA A 429 10.48 19.24 -20.35
CA ALA A 429 9.87 20.56 -20.54
C ALA A 429 8.42 20.50 -21.08
N ALA A 430 8.03 19.41 -21.74
CA ALA A 430 6.66 19.20 -22.22
C ALA A 430 5.61 19.07 -21.09
N PHE A 431 6.04 18.98 -19.84
CA PHE A 431 5.16 19.10 -18.68
C PHE A 431 4.42 20.44 -18.68
N PHE A 432 5.07 21.54 -19.06
CA PHE A 432 4.44 22.84 -19.22
C PHE A 432 3.85 22.99 -20.62
N LYS A 433 2.65 23.55 -20.70
CA LYS A 433 2.03 23.91 -21.97
C LYS A 433 2.72 25.14 -22.56
N THR A 434 2.85 25.15 -23.86
CA THR A 434 3.35 26.34 -24.57
C THR A 434 2.44 27.53 -24.30
N TRP A 435 3.02 28.67 -23.94
CA TRP A 435 2.29 29.92 -23.75
C TRP A 435 1.72 30.40 -25.08
N GLU A 436 0.44 30.82 -25.09
CA GLU A 436 -0.23 31.42 -26.21
C GLU A 436 -0.67 32.87 -25.89
N PRO A 437 -0.76 33.76 -26.91
CA PRO A 437 -1.22 35.11 -26.67
C PRO A 437 -2.60 35.14 -26.04
N GLY A 438 -2.68 35.71 -24.83
CA GLY A 438 -3.92 35.78 -24.04
C GLY A 438 -3.87 34.88 -22.76
N ASP A 439 -2.89 34.02 -22.63
CA ASP A 439 -2.66 33.30 -21.40
C ASP A 439 -2.25 34.24 -20.26
N VAL A 440 -2.89 34.10 -19.12
CA VAL A 440 -2.68 34.94 -17.92
C VAL A 440 -2.00 34.17 -16.80
N THR A 441 -1.72 32.89 -16.99
CA THR A 441 -1.09 32.00 -15.99
C THR A 441 -0.31 30.89 -16.66
N ILE A 442 0.53 30.21 -15.87
CA ILE A 442 1.22 28.99 -16.27
C ILE A 442 0.18 27.85 -16.38
N ALA A 443 0.25 27.10 -17.46
CA ALA A 443 -0.53 25.89 -17.64
C ALA A 443 0.39 24.68 -17.79
N PHE A 444 0.03 23.57 -17.16
CA PHE A 444 0.75 22.31 -17.26
C PHE A 444 -0.18 21.16 -17.64
N ASP A 445 0.39 20.05 -18.09
CA ASP A 445 -0.36 18.86 -18.43
C ASP A 445 -0.72 18.09 -17.14
N SER A 446 -1.97 18.19 -16.71
CA SER A 446 -2.46 17.53 -15.50
C SER A 446 -2.51 16.00 -15.61
N SER A 447 -2.34 15.43 -16.80
CA SER A 447 -2.19 13.97 -16.98
C SER A 447 -0.78 13.48 -16.68
N VAL A 448 0.21 14.38 -16.64
CA VAL A 448 1.60 14.09 -16.29
C VAL A 448 1.82 14.41 -14.81
N ARG A 449 2.44 13.49 -14.10
CA ARG A 449 2.75 13.70 -12.68
C ARG A 449 3.88 14.72 -12.54
N TYR A 450 3.75 15.68 -11.61
CA TYR A 450 4.71 16.78 -11.41
C TYR A 450 6.15 16.31 -11.18
N TYR A 451 6.35 15.15 -10.55
CA TYR A 451 7.67 14.59 -10.31
C TYR A 451 8.33 13.99 -11.57
N LEU A 452 7.70 14.09 -12.72
CA LEU A 452 8.31 13.77 -14.01
C LEU A 452 8.86 15.01 -14.73
N TYR A 453 8.73 16.20 -14.11
CA TYR A 453 9.40 17.41 -14.58
C TYR A 453 10.77 17.53 -13.93
N ASP A 454 11.83 17.22 -14.69
CA ASP A 454 13.21 17.32 -14.25
C ASP A 454 13.81 18.69 -14.59
N ALA A 455 14.45 19.33 -13.61
CA ALA A 455 15.34 20.47 -13.80
C ALA A 455 16.77 19.95 -13.95
N PHE A 456 17.55 20.60 -14.82
CA PHE A 456 18.88 20.16 -15.25
C PHE A 456 19.96 21.12 -14.77
N GLU A 457 21.08 20.59 -14.22
CA GLU A 457 22.27 21.30 -13.89
C GLU A 457 23.47 20.77 -14.74
N GLY A 458 24.47 21.62 -14.97
CA GLY A 458 25.66 21.29 -15.78
C GLY A 458 25.46 21.49 -17.28
N VAL A 459 24.32 22.03 -17.71
CA VAL A 459 24.01 22.36 -19.11
C VAL A 459 23.65 23.83 -19.27
N LYS A 460 24.05 24.41 -20.40
CA LYS A 460 23.55 25.72 -20.83
C LYS A 460 22.52 25.51 -21.90
N TYR A 461 21.28 25.82 -21.59
CA TYR A 461 20.15 25.77 -22.53
C TYR A 461 19.34 27.05 -22.44
N LEU A 462 18.72 27.39 -23.55
CA LEU A 462 17.77 28.47 -23.60
C LEU A 462 16.37 27.86 -23.49
N SER A 463 15.73 28.02 -22.35
CA SER A 463 14.37 27.57 -22.17
C SER A 463 13.43 28.46 -22.99
N LEU A 464 12.66 27.85 -23.89
CA LEU A 464 11.64 28.56 -24.66
C LEU A 464 10.49 29.06 -23.78
N ILE A 465 10.37 28.56 -22.57
CA ILE A 465 9.39 29.01 -21.56
C ILE A 465 9.69 30.45 -21.12
N HIS A 466 10.96 30.86 -21.18
CA HIS A 466 11.40 32.21 -20.78
C HIS A 466 11.51 33.18 -21.96
N ILE A 467 11.16 32.79 -23.16
CA ILE A 467 11.11 33.64 -24.34
C ILE A 467 9.67 34.05 -24.62
#